data_1e61aa1c47678743379755748efdefbd
#
_entry.id   1e61aa1c47678743379755748efdefbd
#
_cell.length_a   1.000
_cell.length_b   1.000
_cell.length_c   1.000
_cell.angle_alpha   90.00
_cell.angle_beta   90.00
_cell.angle_gamma   90.00
#
_symmetry.space_group_name_H-M   'P 1'
#
loop_
_entity.id
_entity.type
_entity.pdbx_description
1 polymer ?
#
loop_
_entity_poly.entity_id
_entity_poly.type
_entity_poly.pdbx_seq_one_letter_code
_entity_poly.pdbx_strand_id
1 'polypeptide(L)'
;MSNKRIYLAPMVGRTDEHYRVFIRLLSRNIYLYTEMITCDAYLNTDRKLYKVKPEEGYLTIQLAGSDPEKFSKCAEIIEKRGYSEINLNIGCPSNKVIRGQFGACLMSDPDKVAKF
;
A
#
# COMPACT_ATOMS: atom_id res chain seq x y z
N MET A 1 8.09 -24.05 -17.25
CA MET A 1 8.76 -22.76 -17.01
C MET A 1 8.25 -22.18 -15.70
N SER A 2 9.12 -21.83 -14.75
CA SER A 2 8.66 -21.22 -13.50
C SER A 2 8.10 -19.85 -13.83
N ASN A 3 6.84 -19.61 -13.48
CA ASN A 3 6.15 -18.34 -13.68
C ASN A 3 6.68 -17.34 -12.63
N LYS A 4 7.90 -16.81 -12.85
CA LYS A 4 8.53 -15.85 -11.93
C LYS A 4 7.77 -14.54 -12.00
N ARG A 5 7.16 -14.15 -10.88
CA ARG A 5 6.51 -12.85 -10.72
C ARG A 5 7.53 -11.81 -10.28
N ILE A 6 7.47 -10.64 -10.88
CA ILE A 6 8.30 -9.48 -10.51
C ILE A 6 7.41 -8.46 -9.82
N TYR A 7 7.84 -7.98 -8.68
CA TYR A 7 7.13 -6.99 -7.88
C TYR A 7 7.97 -5.74 -7.70
N LEU A 8 7.37 -4.58 -7.92
CA LEU A 8 7.98 -3.30 -7.57
C LEU A 8 7.66 -3.01 -6.10
N ALA A 9 8.66 -3.06 -5.23
CA ALA A 9 8.47 -2.82 -3.81
C ALA A 9 7.91 -1.42 -3.51
N PRO A 10 7.05 -1.27 -2.50
CA PRO A 10 6.61 0.04 -2.01
C PRO A 10 7.80 0.86 -1.51
N MET A 11 8.00 2.07 -2.03
CA MET A 11 9.12 2.95 -1.64
C MET A 11 8.64 4.39 -1.51
N VAL A 12 8.54 4.89 -0.27
CA VAL A 12 8.13 6.28 0.02
C VAL A 12 9.07 7.26 -0.68
N GLY A 13 8.49 8.26 -1.37
CA GLY A 13 9.21 9.24 -2.18
C GLY A 13 9.76 8.68 -3.50
N ARG A 14 9.37 7.48 -3.90
CA ARG A 14 9.86 6.82 -5.13
C ARG A 14 8.75 6.23 -5.98
N THR A 15 7.91 5.37 -5.41
CA THR A 15 6.86 4.66 -6.17
C THR A 15 5.57 5.48 -6.25
N ASP A 16 5.69 6.74 -6.62
CA ASP A 16 4.58 7.62 -6.95
C ASP A 16 3.89 7.22 -8.28
N GLU A 17 2.82 7.90 -8.63
CA GLU A 17 2.04 7.59 -9.85
C GLU A 17 2.87 7.71 -11.12
N HIS A 18 3.78 8.68 -11.21
CA HIS A 18 4.59 8.90 -12.41
C HIS A 18 5.60 7.78 -12.59
N TYR A 19 6.27 7.38 -11.51
CA TYR A 19 7.21 6.27 -11.54
C TYR A 19 6.51 4.95 -11.85
N ARG A 20 5.32 4.70 -11.29
CA ARG A 20 4.55 3.48 -11.57
C ARG A 20 4.10 3.41 -13.04
N VAL A 21 3.63 4.52 -13.62
CA VAL A 21 3.30 4.59 -15.05
C VAL A 21 4.55 4.32 -15.90
N PHE A 22 5.68 4.93 -15.57
CA PHE A 22 6.96 4.67 -16.27
C PHE A 22 7.34 3.18 -16.25
N ILE A 23 7.27 2.53 -15.09
CA ILE A 23 7.57 1.09 -14.97
C ILE A 23 6.55 0.25 -15.77
N ARG A 24 5.29 0.64 -15.80
CA ARG A 24 4.26 -0.05 -16.59
C ARG A 24 4.51 0.03 -18.10
N LEU A 25 5.07 1.14 -18.56
CA LEU A 25 5.49 1.29 -19.97
C LEU A 25 6.66 0.35 -20.33
N LEU A 26 7.54 0.08 -19.38
CA LEU A 26 8.64 -0.88 -19.57
C LEU A 26 8.17 -2.34 -19.57
N SER A 27 7.17 -2.66 -18.72
CA SER A 27 6.65 -4.04 -18.64
C SER A 27 5.22 -4.08 -18.08
N ARG A 28 4.35 -4.80 -18.79
CA ARG A 28 2.98 -5.06 -18.34
C ARG A 28 2.87 -6.14 -17.27
N ASN A 29 3.94 -6.92 -17.06
CA ASN A 29 3.95 -8.10 -16.19
C ASN A 29 4.51 -7.83 -14.78
N ILE A 30 4.83 -6.57 -14.46
CA ILE A 30 5.30 -6.19 -13.13
C ILE A 30 4.11 -5.87 -12.23
N TYR A 31 4.08 -6.44 -11.03
CA TYR A 31 3.12 -6.10 -9.99
C TYR A 31 3.55 -4.81 -9.32
N LEU A 32 2.73 -3.77 -9.41
CA LEU A 32 3.04 -2.44 -8.89
C LEU A 32 2.42 -2.24 -7.52
N TYR A 33 3.16 -1.57 -6.66
CA TYR A 33 2.70 -1.10 -5.35
C TYR A 33 2.74 0.42 -5.28
N THR A 34 1.81 1.00 -4.53
CA THR A 34 1.91 2.41 -4.15
C THR A 34 3.06 2.61 -3.16
N GLU A 35 3.37 3.85 -2.83
CA GLU A 35 4.08 4.16 -1.61
C GLU A 35 3.32 3.65 -0.38
N MET A 36 3.99 3.52 0.76
CA MET A 36 3.33 3.24 2.04
C MET A 36 2.49 4.46 2.47
N ILE A 37 1.20 4.26 2.62
CA ILE A 37 0.23 5.29 3.03
C ILE A 37 -0.33 4.92 4.40
N THR A 38 -0.27 5.85 5.37
CA THR A 38 -0.91 5.56 6.67
C THR A 38 -2.44 5.64 6.55
N CYS A 39 -3.15 4.80 7.31
CA CYS A 39 -4.63 4.84 7.33
C CYS A 39 -5.14 6.24 7.68
N ASP A 40 -4.50 6.93 8.63
CA ASP A 40 -4.87 8.30 8.99
C ASP A 40 -4.70 9.28 7.82
N ALA A 41 -3.58 9.20 7.09
CA ALA A 41 -3.36 10.03 5.91
C ALA A 41 -4.41 9.73 4.83
N TYR A 42 -4.70 8.46 4.58
CA TYR A 42 -5.68 8.04 3.58
C TYR A 42 -7.10 8.54 3.92
N LEU A 43 -7.51 8.46 5.19
CA LEU A 43 -8.84 8.89 5.64
C LEU A 43 -9.02 10.40 5.66
N ASN A 44 -7.94 11.17 5.93
CA ASN A 44 -7.98 12.62 6.13
C ASN A 44 -7.56 13.45 4.91
N THR A 45 -7.06 12.80 3.85
CA THR A 45 -6.62 13.51 2.63
C THR A 45 -7.74 13.55 1.59
N ASP A 46 -7.65 14.51 0.65
CA ASP A 46 -8.54 14.51 -0.52
C ASP A 46 -8.35 13.20 -1.31
N ARG A 47 -9.40 12.40 -1.30
CA ARG A 47 -9.44 11.06 -1.88
C ARG A 47 -9.17 11.05 -3.40
N LYS A 48 -9.20 12.19 -4.07
CA LYS A 48 -8.84 12.31 -5.49
C LYS A 48 -7.36 11.99 -5.73
N LEU A 49 -6.49 12.23 -4.73
CA LEU A 49 -5.06 11.96 -4.82
C LEU A 49 -4.71 10.47 -4.86
N TYR A 50 -5.61 9.60 -4.43
CA TYR A 50 -5.40 8.15 -4.37
C TYR A 50 -6.28 7.38 -5.36
N LYS A 51 -6.55 7.95 -6.52
CA LYS A 51 -7.29 7.26 -7.59
C LYS A 51 -6.33 6.53 -8.51
N VAL A 52 -6.61 5.27 -8.80
CA VAL A 52 -5.86 4.51 -9.81
C VAL A 52 -6.06 5.11 -11.17
N LYS A 53 -4.98 5.34 -11.91
CA LYS A 53 -5.03 5.74 -13.32
C LYS A 53 -5.13 4.50 -14.21
N PRO A 54 -5.91 4.57 -15.30
CA PRO A 54 -6.03 3.42 -16.23
C PRO A 54 -4.68 2.90 -16.73
N GLU A 55 -3.69 3.78 -16.89
CA GLU A 55 -2.34 3.45 -17.35
C GLU A 55 -1.54 2.62 -16.36
N GLU A 56 -1.88 2.65 -15.07
CA GLU A 56 -1.20 1.88 -14.04
C GLU A 56 -1.55 0.38 -14.10
N GLY A 57 -2.76 0.05 -14.56
CA GLY A 57 -3.25 -1.31 -14.65
C GLY A 57 -3.40 -1.96 -13.27
N TYR A 58 -2.90 -3.19 -13.11
CA TYR A 58 -2.93 -3.89 -11.82
C TYR A 58 -2.05 -3.16 -10.80
N LEU A 59 -2.67 -2.63 -9.75
CA LEU A 59 -2.01 -1.84 -8.71
C LEU A 59 -2.46 -2.28 -7.32
N THR A 60 -1.50 -2.56 -6.46
CA THR A 60 -1.70 -2.84 -5.03
C THR A 60 -1.47 -1.55 -4.22
N ILE A 61 -2.42 -1.16 -3.40
CA ILE A 61 -2.20 -0.08 -2.42
C ILE A 61 -1.60 -0.67 -1.14
N GLN A 62 -0.50 -0.08 -0.64
CA GLN A 62 0.06 -0.46 0.65
C GLN A 62 -0.38 0.51 1.73
N LEU A 63 -1.04 -0.02 2.76
CA LEU A 63 -1.46 0.71 3.94
C LEU A 63 -0.58 0.38 5.14
N ALA A 64 -0.46 1.35 6.05
CA ALA A 64 0.18 1.19 7.34
C ALA A 64 -0.69 1.81 8.44
N GLY A 65 -0.75 1.18 9.58
CA GLY A 65 -1.52 1.65 10.72
C GLY A 65 -1.43 0.68 11.90
N SER A 66 -1.91 1.12 13.05
CA SER A 66 -1.97 0.33 14.28
C SER A 66 -3.40 0.00 14.72
N ASP A 67 -4.40 0.43 13.95
CA ASP A 67 -5.82 0.32 14.28
C ASP A 67 -6.56 -0.47 13.19
N PRO A 68 -7.01 -1.71 13.48
CA PRO A 68 -7.77 -2.53 12.53
C PRO A 68 -9.07 -1.89 12.05
N GLU A 69 -9.76 -1.10 12.90
CA GLU A 69 -11.01 -0.43 12.49
C GLU A 69 -10.75 0.65 11.43
N LYS A 70 -9.67 1.43 11.59
CA LYS A 70 -9.27 2.40 10.56
C LYS A 70 -8.87 1.72 9.26
N PHE A 71 -8.18 0.57 9.36
CA PHE A 71 -7.81 -0.22 8.20
C PHE A 71 -9.05 -0.72 7.45
N SER A 72 -10.04 -1.26 8.18
CA SER A 72 -11.32 -1.69 7.60
C SER A 72 -12.03 -0.56 6.87
N LYS A 73 -12.13 0.64 7.48
CA LYS A 73 -12.70 1.83 6.82
C LYS A 73 -11.94 2.22 5.55
N CYS A 74 -10.62 2.12 5.56
CA CYS A 74 -9.82 2.34 4.35
C CYS A 74 -10.17 1.31 3.28
N ALA A 75 -10.26 0.03 3.64
CA ALA A 75 -10.53 -1.07 2.72
C ALA A 75 -11.88 -0.88 2.00
N GLU A 76 -12.94 -0.53 2.72
CA GLU A 76 -14.27 -0.24 2.14
C GLU A 76 -14.24 0.89 1.09
N ILE A 77 -13.39 1.90 1.31
CA ILE A 77 -13.23 3.01 0.36
C ILE A 77 -12.40 2.57 -0.83
N ILE A 78 -11.30 1.85 -0.58
CA ILE A 78 -10.35 1.40 -1.58
C ILE A 78 -11.00 0.44 -2.59
N GLU A 79 -11.86 -0.45 -2.11
CA GLU A 79 -12.61 -1.40 -2.96
C GLU A 79 -13.33 -0.70 -4.13
N LYS A 80 -13.80 0.54 -3.92
CA LYS A 80 -14.52 1.34 -4.91
C LYS A 80 -13.61 2.25 -5.77
N ARG A 81 -12.28 2.14 -5.62
CA ARG A 81 -11.30 3.07 -6.21
C ARG A 81 -10.47 2.48 -7.34
N GLY A 82 -10.67 1.21 -7.69
CA GLY A 82 -10.00 0.55 -8.80
C GLY A 82 -8.66 -0.08 -8.45
N TYR A 83 -8.27 -0.11 -7.18
CA TYR A 83 -7.12 -0.91 -6.74
C TYR A 83 -7.43 -2.40 -6.86
N SER A 84 -6.42 -3.16 -7.25
CA SER A 84 -6.56 -4.61 -7.45
C SER A 84 -6.36 -5.39 -6.15
N GLU A 85 -5.63 -4.80 -5.19
CA GLU A 85 -5.25 -5.46 -3.96
C GLU A 85 -4.91 -4.44 -2.86
N ILE A 86 -5.10 -4.82 -1.60
CA ILE A 86 -4.64 -4.08 -0.43
C ILE A 86 -3.55 -4.88 0.28
N ASN A 87 -2.47 -4.21 0.64
CA ASN A 87 -1.34 -4.78 1.34
C ASN A 87 -1.11 -4.04 2.67
N LEU A 88 -0.91 -4.78 3.76
CA LEU A 88 -0.57 -4.22 5.07
C LEU A 88 0.94 -4.19 5.25
N ASN A 89 1.50 -3.01 5.58
CA ASN A 89 2.91 -2.89 5.95
C ASN A 89 3.13 -3.35 7.39
N ILE A 90 3.94 -4.38 7.57
CA ILE A 90 4.39 -4.89 8.88
C ILE A 90 5.92 -4.93 8.99
N GLY A 91 6.64 -4.24 8.12
CA GLY A 91 8.10 -4.34 8.04
C GLY A 91 8.88 -3.04 8.12
N CYS A 92 8.25 -1.88 7.91
CA CYS A 92 8.96 -0.60 7.92
C CYS A 92 9.50 -0.24 9.32
N PRO A 93 10.83 -0.03 9.49
CA PRO A 93 11.45 0.26 10.79
C PRO A 93 11.70 1.75 11.04
N SER A 94 11.15 2.66 10.24
CA SER A 94 11.46 4.09 10.35
C SER A 94 11.01 4.67 11.72
N ASN A 95 11.69 5.73 12.17
CA ASN A 95 11.35 6.40 13.44
C ASN A 95 9.90 6.88 13.51
N LYS A 96 9.33 7.34 12.40
CA LYS A 96 7.92 7.74 12.30
C LYS A 96 6.99 6.54 12.53
N VAL A 97 7.34 5.40 11.97
CA VAL A 97 6.60 4.15 12.09
C VAL A 97 6.66 3.62 13.53
N ILE A 98 7.84 3.64 14.15
CA ILE A 98 8.04 3.21 15.54
C ILE A 98 7.21 4.09 16.49
N ARG A 99 7.21 5.40 16.33
CA ARG A 99 6.39 6.32 17.15
C ARG A 99 4.90 6.06 17.01
N GLY A 100 4.43 5.66 15.83
CA GLY A 100 3.04 5.33 15.54
C GLY A 100 2.64 3.90 15.90
N GLN A 101 3.58 3.07 16.38
CA GLN A 101 3.37 1.66 16.73
C GLN A 101 2.75 0.82 15.60
N PHE A 102 3.18 1.06 14.37
CA PHE A 102 2.78 0.29 13.19
C PHE A 102 4.01 -0.23 12.43
N GLY A 103 3.87 -0.75 11.21
CA GLY A 103 4.98 -1.32 10.44
C GLY A 103 5.69 -2.44 11.20
N ALA A 104 7.01 -2.34 11.38
CA ALA A 104 7.80 -3.37 12.04
C ALA A 104 7.35 -3.67 13.48
N CYS A 105 6.74 -2.71 14.19
CA CYS A 105 6.21 -2.94 15.53
C CYS A 105 5.11 -4.00 15.57
N LEU A 106 4.37 -4.20 14.48
CA LEU A 106 3.31 -5.20 14.41
C LEU A 106 3.84 -6.64 14.39
N MET A 107 5.10 -6.85 14.04
CA MET A 107 5.70 -8.19 14.05
C MET A 107 5.75 -8.82 15.46
N SER A 108 5.74 -8.01 16.51
CA SER A 108 5.71 -8.49 17.89
C SER A 108 4.31 -8.84 18.40
N ASP A 109 3.25 -8.57 17.62
CA ASP A 109 1.86 -8.79 18.02
C ASP A 109 1.06 -9.46 16.89
N PRO A 110 1.27 -10.76 16.65
CA PRO A 110 0.59 -11.50 15.60
C PRO A 110 -0.93 -11.56 15.80
N ASP A 111 -1.42 -11.56 17.05
CA ASP A 111 -2.85 -11.55 17.35
C ASP A 111 -3.51 -10.24 16.92
N LYS A 112 -2.78 -9.14 17.02
CA LYS A 112 -3.25 -7.85 16.48
C LYS A 112 -3.24 -7.84 14.96
N VAL A 113 -2.21 -8.40 14.32
CA VAL A 113 -2.13 -8.52 12.85
C VAL A 113 -3.31 -9.32 12.30
N ALA A 114 -3.72 -10.38 13.02
CA ALA A 114 -4.84 -11.22 12.61
C ALA A 114 -6.21 -10.49 12.62
N LYS A 115 -6.29 -9.30 13.20
CA LYS A 115 -7.51 -8.46 13.23
C LYS A 115 -7.63 -7.49 12.07
N PHE A 116 -6.55 -7.30 11.29
CA PHE A 116 -6.57 -6.48 10.07
C PHE A 116 -7.16 -7.26 8.91
#